data_e1dc70382b2fd24f62f1253e2a77ca27
#
_entry.id   e1dc70382b2fd24f62f1253e2a77ca27
#
_cell.length_a   1.000
_cell.length_b   1.000
_cell.length_c   1.000
_cell.angle_alpha   90.00
_cell.angle_beta   90.00
_cell.angle_gamma   90.00
#
_symmetry.space_group_name_H-M   'P 1'
#
loop_
_entity.id
_entity.type
_entity.pdbx_description
1 polymer ?
#
loop_
_entity_poly.entity_id
_entity_poly.type
_entity_poly.pdbx_seq_one_letter_code
_entity_poly.pdbx_strand_id
1 'polypeptide(L)'
;MESNQLQQQLFSFLKECIPPHLSLVEELCDLLNLSHDSVYRRIRGEKPISLAELKIICEKYHISLDQLLQLENESVLFDAPGLNVMPAEFSDYLNAVLNQFKYFNSFTTREMHYLCKDSTIWNFYLFPELAAFKTFFWSKTINNQAALSNKMFSFEEFPYHDCFLLGQQVLKEYNQIPSVELWNLESMHSTLNQIAYYRDAGNFKSKHDLALVINAFVNMVDHLQLQAERGVKFMPGDTELSYRASIQFFINELILGNNTMVINLDGKKISMVTYSVFHYLFTKDPRFSTKVMASFDTLLNRSTLVSKTGEKDRNRFFNNIREKIKALV
;
A
#
# COMPACT_ATOMS: atom_id res chain seq x y z
N MET A 1 15.24 -12.27 32.40
CA MET A 1 15.80 -10.91 32.18
C MET A 1 15.65 -10.11 33.47
N GLU A 2 16.69 -9.47 33.96
CA GLU A 2 16.56 -8.61 35.13
C GLU A 2 15.70 -7.39 34.81
N SER A 3 14.83 -6.97 35.76
CA SER A 3 13.92 -5.84 35.62
C SER A 3 14.58 -4.57 35.07
N ASN A 4 15.84 -4.40 35.37
CA ASN A 4 16.65 -3.27 34.96
C ASN A 4 17.01 -3.28 33.47
N GLN A 5 17.20 -4.45 32.84
CA GLN A 5 17.46 -4.58 31.40
C GLN A 5 16.23 -4.19 30.56
N LEU A 6 15.04 -4.60 30.98
CA LEU A 6 13.79 -4.26 30.28
C LEU A 6 13.53 -2.75 30.30
N GLN A 7 13.80 -2.12 31.44
CA GLN A 7 13.64 -0.68 31.59
C GLN A 7 14.66 0.10 30.73
N GLN A 8 15.91 -0.37 30.65
CA GLN A 8 16.93 0.21 29.77
C GLN A 8 16.55 0.04 28.28
N GLN A 9 15.99 -1.10 27.90
CA GLN A 9 15.49 -1.32 26.53
C GLN A 9 14.36 -0.33 26.18
N LEU A 10 13.42 -0.11 27.09
CA LEU A 10 12.35 0.90 26.90
C LEU A 10 12.94 2.28 26.61
N PHE A 11 13.86 2.75 27.44
CA PHE A 11 14.45 4.09 27.25
C PHE A 11 15.34 4.20 26.01
N SER A 12 16.03 3.13 25.63
CA SER A 12 16.77 3.07 24.38
C SER A 12 15.85 3.15 23.17
N PHE A 13 14.73 2.44 23.18
CA PHE A 13 13.72 2.50 22.16
C PHE A 13 13.05 3.88 22.09
N LEU A 14 12.73 4.49 23.23
CA LEU A 14 12.19 5.85 23.30
C LEU A 14 13.11 6.89 22.65
N LYS A 15 14.42 6.73 22.89
CA LYS A 15 15.42 7.64 22.31
C LYS A 15 15.44 7.57 20.77
N GLU A 16 15.11 6.42 20.18
CA GLU A 16 14.99 6.27 18.72
C GLU A 16 13.67 6.84 18.17
N CYS A 17 12.63 6.90 19.02
CA CYS A 17 11.31 7.43 18.65
C CYS A 17 11.23 8.96 18.72
N ILE A 18 12.08 9.60 19.50
CA ILE A 18 12.07 11.05 19.72
C ILE A 18 12.94 11.73 18.67
N PRO A 19 12.45 12.82 18.02
CA PRO A 19 13.25 13.57 17.07
C PRO A 19 14.61 14.02 17.66
N PRO A 20 15.71 14.00 16.88
CA PRO A 20 17.07 14.29 17.39
C PRO A 20 17.28 15.68 18.02
N HIS A 21 16.37 16.63 17.73
CA HIS A 21 16.42 17.98 18.28
C HIS A 21 15.69 18.13 19.62
N LEU A 22 15.01 17.08 20.10
CA LEU A 22 14.31 17.06 21.39
C LEU A 22 15.07 16.26 22.42
N SER A 23 15.00 16.69 23.67
CA SER A 23 15.61 15.99 24.80
C SER A 23 14.66 14.95 25.37
N LEU A 24 15.07 13.65 25.37
CA LEU A 24 14.29 12.59 26.00
C LEU A 24 13.92 12.93 27.47
N VAL A 25 14.84 13.58 28.19
CA VAL A 25 14.63 13.91 29.61
C VAL A 25 13.55 14.97 29.76
N GLU A 26 13.57 16.04 28.95
CA GLU A 26 12.57 17.10 28.98
C GLU A 26 11.18 16.57 28.61
N GLU A 27 11.09 15.82 27.50
CA GLU A 27 9.85 15.17 27.07
C GLU A 27 9.22 14.30 28.18
N LEU A 28 10.05 13.51 28.88
CA LEU A 28 9.57 12.65 29.96
C LEU A 28 9.24 13.43 31.25
N CYS A 29 9.94 14.55 31.53
CA CYS A 29 9.59 15.42 32.64
C CYS A 29 8.19 15.98 32.48
N ASP A 30 7.90 16.51 31.28
CA ASP A 30 6.58 17.10 30.95
C ASP A 30 5.50 16.02 30.91
N LEU A 31 5.78 14.89 30.25
CA LEU A 31 4.81 13.81 30.06
C LEU A 31 4.38 13.16 31.38
N LEU A 32 5.35 12.93 32.28
CA LEU A 32 5.12 12.20 33.54
C LEU A 32 4.97 13.14 34.75
N ASN A 33 5.08 14.46 34.54
CA ASN A 33 5.09 15.47 35.60
C ASN A 33 6.11 15.15 36.70
N LEU A 34 7.36 14.90 36.28
CA LEU A 34 8.48 14.52 37.17
C LEU A 34 9.63 15.50 37.06
N SER A 35 10.44 15.60 38.12
CA SER A 35 11.70 16.36 38.09
C SER A 35 12.76 15.66 37.23
N HIS A 36 13.71 16.41 36.68
CA HIS A 36 14.85 15.90 35.92
C HIS A 36 15.60 14.77 36.65
N ASP A 37 15.88 14.95 37.93
CA ASP A 37 16.54 13.92 38.75
C ASP A 37 15.74 12.62 38.80
N SER A 38 14.41 12.74 38.97
CA SER A 38 13.51 11.58 39.01
C SER A 38 13.46 10.83 37.68
N VAL A 39 13.55 11.55 36.54
CA VAL A 39 13.61 10.95 35.19
C VAL A 39 14.99 10.30 34.98
N TYR A 40 16.09 10.97 35.30
CA TYR A 40 17.43 10.38 35.18
C TYR A 40 17.58 9.11 35.98
N ARG A 41 17.05 9.05 37.21
CA ARG A 41 17.09 7.83 38.04
C ARG A 41 16.34 6.67 37.39
N ARG A 42 15.23 6.94 36.67
CA ARG A 42 14.51 5.92 35.90
C ARG A 42 15.32 5.48 34.68
N ILE A 43 15.87 6.40 33.92
CA ILE A 43 16.70 6.08 32.75
C ILE A 43 17.88 5.21 33.12
N ARG A 44 18.53 5.49 34.29
CA ARG A 44 19.66 4.68 34.81
C ARG A 44 19.23 3.37 35.47
N GLY A 45 17.91 3.15 35.65
CA GLY A 45 17.38 1.96 36.30
C GLY A 45 17.48 1.98 37.86
N GLU A 46 17.85 3.12 38.44
CA GLU A 46 17.91 3.30 39.90
C GLU A 46 16.53 3.34 40.55
N LYS A 47 15.52 3.73 39.79
CA LYS A 47 14.12 3.74 40.20
C LYS A 47 13.27 3.03 39.15
N PRO A 48 12.47 2.04 39.55
CA PRO A 48 11.58 1.36 38.60
C PRO A 48 10.51 2.31 38.09
N ILE A 49 10.13 2.12 36.81
CA ILE A 49 8.95 2.78 36.22
C ILE A 49 7.68 2.07 36.71
N SER A 50 6.68 2.83 37.08
CA SER A 50 5.39 2.27 37.47
C SER A 50 4.56 1.87 36.25
N LEU A 51 3.57 0.97 36.41
CA LEU A 51 2.65 0.61 35.34
C LEU A 51 1.85 1.81 34.84
N ALA A 52 1.53 2.78 35.69
CA ALA A 52 0.83 4.00 35.33
C ALA A 52 1.70 4.88 34.41
N GLU A 53 2.97 5.08 34.77
CA GLU A 53 3.94 5.83 33.94
C GLU A 53 4.19 5.11 32.62
N LEU A 54 4.32 3.79 32.66
CA LEU A 54 4.51 2.97 31.46
C LEU A 54 3.32 3.10 30.52
N LYS A 55 2.09 3.05 31.03
CA LYS A 55 0.87 3.28 30.24
C LYS A 55 0.90 4.64 29.53
N ILE A 56 1.19 5.72 30.27
CA ILE A 56 1.26 7.07 29.70
C ILE A 56 2.31 7.17 28.57
N ILE A 57 3.48 6.55 28.76
CA ILE A 57 4.53 6.51 27.74
C ILE A 57 4.07 5.73 26.52
N CYS A 58 3.50 4.54 26.71
CA CYS A 58 3.03 3.70 25.60
C CYS A 58 1.91 4.37 24.79
N GLU A 59 0.99 5.06 25.45
CA GLU A 59 -0.07 5.84 24.79
C GLU A 59 0.48 6.99 23.98
N LYS A 60 1.45 7.76 24.53
CA LYS A 60 2.04 8.92 23.87
C LYS A 60 2.86 8.55 22.63
N TYR A 61 3.67 7.49 22.73
CA TYR A 61 4.60 7.08 21.68
C TYR A 61 4.13 5.88 20.87
N HIS A 62 2.87 5.44 21.09
CA HIS A 62 2.26 4.30 20.39
C HIS A 62 3.10 3.01 20.48
N ILE A 63 3.64 2.71 21.68
CA ILE A 63 4.50 1.56 21.91
C ILE A 63 3.66 0.35 22.31
N SER A 64 3.85 -0.77 21.64
CA SER A 64 3.33 -2.06 22.08
C SER A 64 4.28 -2.68 23.11
N LEU A 65 3.72 -3.02 24.27
CA LEU A 65 4.48 -3.71 25.33
C LEU A 65 4.94 -5.10 24.89
N ASP A 66 4.13 -5.81 24.13
CA ASP A 66 4.49 -7.15 23.65
C ASP A 66 5.70 -7.12 22.73
N GLN A 67 5.77 -6.10 21.87
CA GLN A 67 6.95 -5.90 21.01
C GLN A 67 8.18 -5.47 21.81
N LEU A 68 7.99 -4.53 22.76
CA LEU A 68 9.07 -4.05 23.61
C LEU A 68 9.67 -5.17 24.47
N LEU A 69 8.81 -5.98 25.07
CA LEU A 69 9.21 -7.06 25.97
C LEU A 69 9.59 -8.33 25.21
N GLN A 70 9.49 -8.33 23.88
CA GLN A 70 9.77 -9.49 23.03
C GLN A 70 9.11 -10.77 23.55
N LEU A 71 7.83 -10.64 23.96
CA LEU A 71 7.10 -11.79 24.48
C LEU A 71 6.99 -12.82 23.35
N GLU A 72 7.51 -14.02 23.61
CA GLU A 72 7.35 -15.17 22.71
C GLU A 72 5.91 -15.67 22.76
N ASN A 73 5.04 -14.99 22.03
CA ASN A 73 3.68 -15.42 21.79
C ASN A 73 3.48 -15.61 20.27
N GLU A 74 2.43 -16.34 19.90
CA GLU A 74 2.03 -16.53 18.50
C GLU A 74 1.35 -15.28 17.90
N SER A 75 1.21 -14.21 18.70
CA SER A 75 0.56 -12.98 18.28
C SER A 75 1.50 -12.11 17.45
N VAL A 76 0.93 -11.44 16.47
CA VAL A 76 1.60 -10.41 15.66
C VAL A 76 0.79 -9.13 15.76
N LEU A 77 1.43 -8.04 16.13
CA LEU A 77 0.82 -6.71 16.16
C LEU A 77 0.85 -6.10 14.77
N PHE A 78 -0.30 -5.54 14.37
CA PHE A 78 -0.43 -4.75 13.15
C PHE A 78 -0.87 -3.34 13.48
N ASP A 79 -0.24 -2.37 12.83
CA ASP A 79 -0.72 -1.00 12.80
C ASP A 79 -1.83 -0.88 11.74
N ALA A 80 -2.90 -0.19 12.07
CA ALA A 80 -4.03 0.06 11.19
C ALA A 80 -4.24 1.58 11.02
N PRO A 81 -3.43 2.27 10.21
CA PRO A 81 -3.62 3.70 9.97
C PRO A 81 -4.99 3.96 9.36
N GLY A 82 -5.67 4.96 9.88
CA GLY A 82 -7.04 5.30 9.45
C GLY A 82 -8.16 4.48 10.09
N LEU A 83 -7.86 3.56 11.03
CA LEU A 83 -8.89 2.77 11.71
C LEU A 83 -9.92 3.67 12.44
N ASN A 84 -9.45 4.77 13.03
CA ASN A 84 -10.26 5.69 13.81
C ASN A 84 -10.72 6.92 13.02
N VAL A 85 -10.27 7.08 11.80
CA VAL A 85 -10.58 8.25 10.95
C VAL A 85 -10.82 7.75 9.53
N MET A 86 -12.08 7.68 9.11
CA MET A 86 -12.38 7.51 7.68
C MET A 86 -11.93 8.77 6.95
N PRO A 87 -11.15 8.68 5.87
CA PRO A 87 -10.86 9.83 5.04
C PRO A 87 -12.18 10.48 4.59
N ALA A 88 -12.30 11.78 4.82
CA ALA A 88 -13.50 12.52 4.43
C ALA A 88 -13.66 12.50 2.90
N GLU A 89 -12.53 12.54 2.20
CA GLU A 89 -12.47 12.51 0.74
C GLU A 89 -11.46 11.47 0.24
N PHE A 90 -11.63 11.06 -1.00
CA PHE A 90 -10.71 10.09 -1.62
C PHE A 90 -9.31 10.67 -1.85
N SER A 91 -9.19 11.98 -2.00
CA SER A 91 -7.92 12.72 -2.06
C SER A 91 -7.06 12.54 -0.80
N ASP A 92 -7.66 12.45 0.39
CA ASP A 92 -6.95 12.22 1.64
C ASP A 92 -6.26 10.85 1.64
N TYR A 93 -6.96 9.83 1.13
CA TYR A 93 -6.39 8.50 0.95
C TYR A 93 -5.19 8.53 -0.03
N LEU A 94 -5.33 9.18 -1.19
CA LEU A 94 -4.23 9.30 -2.16
C LEU A 94 -3.03 10.06 -1.59
N ASN A 95 -3.25 11.09 -0.78
CA ASN A 95 -2.19 11.82 -0.08
C ASN A 95 -1.44 10.91 0.91
N ALA A 96 -2.17 10.09 1.66
CA ALA A 96 -1.56 9.12 2.57
C ALA A 96 -0.68 8.11 1.81
N VAL A 97 -1.16 7.57 0.69
CA VAL A 97 -0.40 6.67 -0.20
C VAL A 97 0.84 7.37 -0.78
N LEU A 98 0.70 8.61 -1.24
CA LEU A 98 1.82 9.42 -1.76
C LEU A 98 2.92 9.59 -0.72
N ASN A 99 2.54 9.98 0.50
CA ASN A 99 3.48 10.15 1.60
C ASN A 99 4.17 8.82 1.97
N GLN A 100 3.44 7.71 1.91
CA GLN A 100 4.00 6.39 2.14
C GLN A 100 5.06 6.02 1.08
N PHE A 101 4.81 6.26 -0.20
CA PHE A 101 5.80 6.01 -1.26
C PHE A 101 6.99 6.95 -1.18
N LYS A 102 6.79 8.23 -0.86
CA LYS A 102 7.90 9.16 -0.58
C LYS A 102 8.77 8.69 0.58
N TYR A 103 8.15 8.18 1.65
CA TYR A 103 8.87 7.57 2.76
C TYR A 103 9.69 6.35 2.30
N PHE A 104 9.13 5.45 1.48
CA PHE A 104 9.89 4.32 0.94
C PHE A 104 11.05 4.79 0.07
N ASN A 105 10.87 5.83 -0.73
CA ASN A 105 11.90 6.38 -1.61
C ASN A 105 13.00 7.14 -0.86
N SER A 106 12.82 7.47 0.41
CA SER A 106 13.87 8.08 1.24
C SER A 106 14.97 7.11 1.66
N PHE A 107 14.76 5.79 1.50
CA PHE A 107 15.75 4.77 1.82
C PHE A 107 16.70 4.51 0.64
N THR A 108 17.95 4.15 0.97
CA THR A 108 19.00 3.90 -0.03
C THR A 108 18.71 2.64 -0.84
N THR A 109 18.42 1.54 -0.15
CA THR A 109 18.02 0.29 -0.77
C THR A 109 16.55 0.02 -0.48
N ARG A 110 15.78 -0.23 -1.53
CA ARG A 110 14.36 -0.52 -1.43
C ARG A 110 13.91 -1.50 -2.50
N GLU A 111 13.08 -2.43 -2.14
CA GLU A 111 12.50 -3.41 -3.05
C GLU A 111 11.11 -3.85 -2.54
N MET A 112 10.17 -3.97 -3.45
CA MET A 112 8.81 -4.36 -3.15
C MET A 112 8.51 -5.75 -3.71
N HIS A 113 7.92 -6.63 -2.88
CA HIS A 113 7.34 -7.90 -3.29
C HIS A 113 5.83 -7.80 -3.14
N TYR A 114 5.08 -8.04 -4.21
CA TYR A 114 3.65 -7.82 -4.22
C TYR A 114 2.87 -8.99 -4.81
N LEU A 115 1.99 -9.59 -4.00
CA LEU A 115 0.94 -10.51 -4.45
C LEU A 115 -0.25 -9.67 -4.89
N CYS A 116 -0.44 -9.56 -6.20
CA CYS A 116 -1.49 -8.74 -6.81
C CYS A 116 -2.73 -9.59 -7.08
N LYS A 117 -3.56 -9.84 -6.06
CA LYS A 117 -4.88 -10.44 -6.28
C LYS A 117 -5.78 -9.51 -7.10
N ASP A 118 -5.76 -8.22 -6.77
CA ASP A 118 -6.36 -7.16 -7.55
C ASP A 118 -5.28 -6.19 -8.03
N SER A 119 -5.49 -5.57 -9.20
CA SER A 119 -4.61 -4.52 -9.70
C SER A 119 -4.45 -3.42 -8.66
N THR A 120 -3.24 -2.90 -8.57
CA THR A 120 -2.92 -1.82 -7.64
C THR A 120 -3.76 -0.58 -7.95
N ILE A 121 -4.21 0.12 -6.90
CA ILE A 121 -5.05 1.31 -7.06
C ILE A 121 -4.36 2.37 -7.94
N TRP A 122 -3.06 2.55 -7.79
CA TRP A 122 -2.31 3.55 -8.53
C TRP A 122 -2.23 3.26 -10.02
N ASN A 123 -2.32 2.01 -10.49
CA ASN A 123 -2.33 1.70 -11.94
C ASN A 123 -3.55 2.29 -12.66
N PHE A 124 -4.66 2.53 -11.97
CA PHE A 124 -5.84 3.15 -12.57
C PHE A 124 -5.61 4.64 -12.92
N TYR A 125 -4.58 5.26 -12.35
CA TYR A 125 -4.18 6.64 -12.65
C TYR A 125 -3.23 6.77 -13.84
N LEU A 126 -2.95 5.67 -14.55
CA LEU A 126 -2.24 5.73 -15.83
C LEU A 126 -3.03 6.50 -16.89
N PHE A 127 -4.37 6.42 -16.86
CA PHE A 127 -5.27 7.08 -17.82
C PHE A 127 -6.40 7.82 -17.08
N PRO A 128 -6.69 9.07 -17.49
CA PRO A 128 -7.63 9.92 -16.76
C PRO A 128 -9.05 9.38 -16.73
N GLU A 129 -9.52 8.73 -17.79
CA GLU A 129 -10.87 8.21 -17.86
C GLU A 129 -11.09 7.04 -16.89
N LEU A 130 -10.08 6.17 -16.77
CA LEU A 130 -10.13 5.07 -15.81
C LEU A 130 -10.02 5.58 -14.38
N ALA A 131 -9.15 6.55 -14.13
CA ALA A 131 -9.03 7.22 -12.83
C ALA A 131 -10.34 7.87 -12.40
N ALA A 132 -11.00 8.60 -13.30
CA ALA A 132 -12.29 9.23 -13.06
C ALA A 132 -13.36 8.21 -12.65
N PHE A 133 -13.51 7.13 -13.43
CA PHE A 133 -14.47 6.07 -13.12
C PHE A 133 -14.17 5.41 -11.77
N LYS A 134 -12.94 5.04 -11.51
CA LYS A 134 -12.54 4.38 -10.26
C LYS A 134 -12.74 5.29 -9.05
N THR A 135 -12.38 6.57 -9.15
CA THR A 135 -12.60 7.55 -8.09
C THR A 135 -14.09 7.72 -7.80
N PHE A 136 -14.92 7.83 -8.85
CA PHE A 136 -16.38 7.92 -8.70
C PHE A 136 -16.96 6.64 -8.07
N PHE A 137 -16.57 5.47 -8.57
CA PHE A 137 -17.01 4.18 -8.05
C PHE A 137 -16.71 4.05 -6.57
N TRP A 138 -15.46 4.35 -6.15
CA TRP A 138 -15.08 4.26 -4.76
C TRP A 138 -15.79 5.28 -3.87
N SER A 139 -15.91 6.52 -4.32
CA SER A 139 -16.59 7.57 -3.57
C SER A 139 -18.08 7.25 -3.40
N LYS A 140 -18.76 6.80 -4.46
CA LYS A 140 -20.19 6.47 -4.43
C LYS A 140 -20.45 5.14 -3.72
N THR A 141 -19.76 4.07 -4.14
CA THR A 141 -20.15 2.70 -3.79
C THR A 141 -19.47 2.20 -2.52
N ILE A 142 -18.22 2.60 -2.27
CA ILE A 142 -17.45 2.12 -1.13
C ILE A 142 -17.54 3.11 0.04
N ASN A 143 -17.29 4.40 -0.22
CA ASN A 143 -17.35 5.42 0.82
C ASN A 143 -18.78 5.94 1.08
N ASN A 144 -19.74 5.51 0.25
CA ASN A 144 -21.16 5.86 0.39
C ASN A 144 -21.40 7.37 0.53
N GLN A 145 -20.70 8.19 -0.28
CA GLN A 145 -20.85 9.64 -0.25
C GLN A 145 -22.26 10.04 -0.65
N ALA A 146 -23.01 10.65 0.28
CA ALA A 146 -24.39 11.04 0.09
C ALA A 146 -24.63 11.94 -1.14
N ALA A 147 -23.67 12.81 -1.45
CA ALA A 147 -23.72 13.70 -2.61
C ALA A 147 -23.72 12.95 -3.96
N LEU A 148 -23.27 11.70 -4.00
CA LEU A 148 -23.19 10.87 -5.21
C LEU A 148 -24.26 9.79 -5.28
N SER A 149 -25.06 9.58 -4.24
CA SER A 149 -26.00 8.45 -4.12
C SER A 149 -26.91 8.28 -5.33
N ASN A 150 -27.49 9.36 -5.84
CA ASN A 150 -28.40 9.38 -6.98
C ASN A 150 -27.76 9.84 -8.30
N LYS A 151 -26.44 10.00 -8.35
CA LYS A 151 -25.76 10.44 -9.58
C LYS A 151 -25.31 9.26 -10.42
N MET A 152 -25.45 9.39 -11.73
CA MET A 152 -24.80 8.53 -12.72
C MET A 152 -23.39 9.04 -13.00
N PHE A 153 -22.50 8.15 -13.43
CA PHE A 153 -21.16 8.54 -13.83
C PHE A 153 -21.18 9.33 -15.12
N SER A 154 -20.51 10.47 -15.15
CA SER A 154 -20.28 11.31 -16.31
C SER A 154 -18.97 12.05 -16.16
N PHE A 155 -18.15 12.09 -17.22
CA PHE A 155 -16.89 12.86 -17.22
C PHE A 155 -17.14 14.36 -17.12
N GLU A 156 -18.26 14.85 -17.63
CA GLU A 156 -18.61 16.28 -17.60
C GLU A 156 -19.00 16.77 -16.19
N GLU A 157 -19.61 15.87 -15.39
CA GLU A 157 -20.23 16.24 -14.11
C GLU A 157 -19.40 15.87 -12.88
N PHE A 158 -18.43 14.95 -13.03
CA PHE A 158 -17.65 14.47 -11.91
C PHE A 158 -16.27 15.14 -11.87
N PRO A 159 -15.96 15.92 -10.82
CA PRO A 159 -14.68 16.62 -10.69
C PRO A 159 -13.59 15.63 -10.22
N TYR A 160 -12.89 15.00 -11.13
CA TYR A 160 -11.85 14.00 -10.85
C TYR A 160 -10.41 14.51 -11.02
N HIS A 161 -10.25 15.71 -11.56
CA HIS A 161 -8.95 16.21 -12.04
C HIS A 161 -7.88 16.24 -10.93
N ASP A 162 -8.23 16.74 -9.75
CA ASP A 162 -7.28 16.83 -8.63
C ASP A 162 -6.85 15.45 -8.14
N CYS A 163 -7.80 14.51 -8.03
CA CYS A 163 -7.50 13.12 -7.71
C CYS A 163 -6.62 12.46 -8.78
N PHE A 164 -6.85 12.77 -10.06
CA PHE A 164 -6.01 12.27 -11.15
C PHE A 164 -4.57 12.78 -11.03
N LEU A 165 -4.37 14.08 -10.84
CA LEU A 165 -3.05 14.67 -10.67
C LEU A 165 -2.31 14.09 -9.46
N LEU A 166 -3.02 13.89 -8.37
CA LEU A 166 -2.47 13.27 -7.16
C LEU A 166 -2.08 11.81 -7.40
N GLY A 167 -2.93 11.04 -8.06
CA GLY A 167 -2.65 9.65 -8.45
C GLY A 167 -1.46 9.53 -9.42
N GLN A 168 -1.27 10.50 -10.30
CA GLN A 168 -0.07 10.62 -11.16
C GLN A 168 1.21 10.81 -10.33
N GLN A 169 1.16 11.58 -9.24
CA GLN A 169 2.29 11.70 -8.31
C GLN A 169 2.57 10.38 -7.60
N VAL A 170 1.53 9.67 -7.16
CA VAL A 170 1.66 8.33 -6.55
C VAL A 170 2.35 7.37 -7.52
N LEU A 171 1.94 7.34 -8.80
CA LEU A 171 2.56 6.53 -9.83
C LEU A 171 4.04 6.87 -10.05
N LYS A 172 4.39 8.15 -10.07
CA LYS A 172 5.79 8.60 -10.22
C LYS A 172 6.66 8.06 -9.09
N GLU A 173 6.18 8.12 -7.86
CA GLU A 173 6.90 7.57 -6.71
C GLU A 173 6.99 6.04 -6.75
N TYR A 174 5.89 5.35 -7.06
CA TYR A 174 5.88 3.90 -7.24
C TYR A 174 6.84 3.42 -8.33
N ASN A 175 6.93 4.14 -9.45
CA ASN A 175 7.81 3.81 -10.57
C ASN A 175 9.32 3.92 -10.22
N GLN A 176 9.67 4.44 -9.04
CA GLN A 176 11.06 4.50 -8.56
C GLN A 176 11.44 3.33 -7.65
N ILE A 177 10.51 2.45 -7.30
CA ILE A 177 10.76 1.32 -6.41
C ILE A 177 10.86 0.03 -7.23
N PRO A 178 12.01 -0.67 -7.25
CA PRO A 178 12.10 -1.99 -7.86
C PRO A 178 11.06 -2.94 -7.26
N SER A 179 10.43 -3.76 -8.10
CA SER A 179 9.40 -4.69 -7.61
C SER A 179 9.48 -6.08 -8.25
N VAL A 180 9.04 -7.05 -7.45
CA VAL A 180 8.70 -8.41 -7.87
C VAL A 180 7.20 -8.56 -7.67
N GLU A 181 6.45 -8.71 -8.75
CA GLU A 181 4.99 -8.74 -8.72
C GLU A 181 4.45 -10.05 -9.26
N LEU A 182 3.56 -10.64 -8.50
CA LEU A 182 2.90 -11.88 -8.84
C LEU A 182 1.42 -11.64 -9.11
N TRP A 183 1.01 -11.86 -10.35
CA TRP A 183 -0.33 -11.62 -10.85
C TRP A 183 -1.00 -12.92 -11.29
N ASN A 184 -2.33 -12.91 -11.39
CA ASN A 184 -3.12 -13.94 -12.05
C ASN A 184 -4.22 -13.32 -12.92
N LEU A 185 -5.01 -14.15 -13.62
CA LEU A 185 -6.12 -13.65 -14.46
C LEU A 185 -7.23 -12.97 -13.68
N GLU A 186 -7.30 -13.16 -12.35
CA GLU A 186 -8.27 -12.50 -11.49
C GLU A 186 -7.83 -11.10 -11.06
N SER A 187 -6.55 -10.75 -11.25
CA SER A 187 -6.01 -9.46 -10.82
C SER A 187 -6.69 -8.24 -11.47
N MET A 188 -7.42 -8.44 -12.56
CA MET A 188 -8.24 -7.42 -13.22
C MET A 188 -9.75 -7.65 -13.06
N HIS A 189 -10.16 -8.72 -12.39
CA HIS A 189 -11.55 -9.18 -12.35
C HIS A 189 -12.46 -8.21 -11.61
N SER A 190 -12.00 -7.66 -10.50
CA SER A 190 -12.77 -6.67 -9.74
C SER A 190 -13.15 -5.45 -10.59
N THR A 191 -12.21 -4.95 -11.40
CA THR A 191 -12.49 -3.79 -12.28
C THR A 191 -13.45 -4.14 -13.40
N LEU A 192 -13.31 -5.33 -14.01
CA LEU A 192 -14.27 -5.83 -15.00
C LEU A 192 -15.69 -5.88 -14.42
N ASN A 193 -15.84 -6.46 -13.24
CA ASN A 193 -17.13 -6.59 -12.56
C ASN A 193 -17.73 -5.23 -12.19
N GLN A 194 -16.90 -4.27 -11.76
CA GLN A 194 -17.36 -2.92 -11.42
C GLN A 194 -17.90 -2.19 -12.64
N ILE A 195 -17.23 -2.28 -13.79
CA ILE A 195 -17.69 -1.68 -15.05
C ILE A 195 -18.99 -2.37 -15.52
N ALA A 196 -19.01 -3.72 -15.50
CA ALA A 196 -20.20 -4.49 -15.87
C ALA A 196 -21.41 -4.13 -15.00
N TYR A 197 -21.22 -4.09 -13.67
CA TYR A 197 -22.28 -3.71 -12.73
C TYR A 197 -22.82 -2.31 -13.01
N TYR A 198 -21.95 -1.33 -13.26
CA TYR A 198 -22.40 0.04 -13.56
C TYR A 198 -23.11 0.14 -14.90
N ARG A 199 -22.67 -0.62 -15.92
CA ARG A 199 -23.35 -0.74 -17.20
C ARG A 199 -24.76 -1.32 -17.03
N ASP A 200 -24.86 -2.47 -16.38
CA ASP A 200 -26.11 -3.23 -16.25
C ASP A 200 -27.12 -2.54 -15.33
N ALA A 201 -26.63 -1.80 -14.32
CA ALA A 201 -27.45 -0.99 -13.43
C ALA A 201 -27.81 0.39 -14.00
N GLY A 202 -27.39 0.73 -15.23
CA GLY A 202 -27.66 2.03 -15.84
C GLY A 202 -26.99 3.21 -15.13
N ASN A 203 -25.86 2.98 -14.47
CA ASN A 203 -25.14 4.00 -13.72
C ASN A 203 -24.16 4.83 -14.56
N PHE A 204 -24.04 4.60 -15.86
CA PHE A 204 -23.36 5.50 -16.80
C PHE A 204 -24.38 6.46 -17.41
N LYS A 205 -24.06 7.77 -17.43
CA LYS A 205 -24.94 8.79 -18.01
C LYS A 205 -25.09 8.62 -19.53
N SER A 206 -24.03 8.16 -20.21
CA SER A 206 -24.02 7.92 -21.64
C SER A 206 -23.25 6.65 -22.03
N LYS A 207 -23.61 6.09 -23.21
CA LYS A 207 -22.80 5.01 -23.81
C LYS A 207 -21.38 5.46 -24.17
N HIS A 208 -21.20 6.77 -24.42
CA HIS A 208 -19.89 7.35 -24.71
C HIS A 208 -18.99 7.29 -23.48
N ASP A 209 -19.50 7.66 -22.29
CA ASP A 209 -18.74 7.56 -21.04
C ASP A 209 -18.28 6.11 -20.77
N LEU A 210 -19.17 5.13 -20.97
CA LEU A 210 -18.81 3.72 -20.85
C LEU A 210 -17.69 3.32 -21.83
N ALA A 211 -17.82 3.72 -23.10
CA ALA A 211 -16.82 3.40 -24.12
C ALA A 211 -15.44 4.00 -23.80
N LEU A 212 -15.39 5.23 -23.28
CA LEU A 212 -14.14 5.87 -22.85
C LEU A 212 -13.49 5.11 -21.69
N VAL A 213 -14.25 4.68 -20.68
CA VAL A 213 -13.74 3.88 -19.56
C VAL A 213 -13.19 2.54 -20.05
N ILE A 214 -13.90 1.83 -20.93
CA ILE A 214 -13.47 0.55 -21.51
C ILE A 214 -12.16 0.74 -22.29
N ASN A 215 -12.07 1.76 -23.14
CA ASN A 215 -10.86 2.05 -23.91
C ASN A 215 -9.67 2.39 -23.00
N ALA A 216 -9.87 3.19 -21.96
CA ALA A 216 -8.82 3.50 -20.99
C ALA A 216 -8.37 2.24 -20.23
N PHE A 217 -9.26 1.31 -19.96
CA PHE A 217 -8.90 0.03 -19.34
C PHE A 217 -8.04 -0.84 -20.28
N VAL A 218 -8.38 -0.90 -21.58
CA VAL A 218 -7.54 -1.56 -22.60
C VAL A 218 -6.15 -0.91 -22.63
N ASN A 219 -6.10 0.42 -22.72
CA ASN A 219 -4.83 1.16 -22.74
C ASN A 219 -3.97 0.90 -21.50
N MET A 220 -4.58 0.77 -20.30
CA MET A 220 -3.87 0.38 -19.08
C MET A 220 -3.27 -1.02 -19.21
N VAL A 221 -4.03 -1.98 -19.71
CA VAL A 221 -3.58 -3.37 -19.92
C VAL A 221 -2.41 -3.41 -20.92
N ASP A 222 -2.50 -2.65 -22.02
CA ASP A 222 -1.44 -2.52 -23.02
C ASP A 222 -0.17 -1.91 -22.44
N HIS A 223 -0.32 -0.88 -21.61
CA HIS A 223 0.82 -0.24 -20.94
C HIS A 223 1.50 -1.20 -19.93
N LEU A 224 0.74 -1.94 -19.14
CA LEU A 224 1.28 -2.95 -18.21
C LEU A 224 1.99 -4.08 -18.97
N GLN A 225 1.47 -4.52 -20.13
CA GLN A 225 2.17 -5.48 -20.99
C GLN A 225 3.50 -4.90 -21.47
N LEU A 226 3.54 -3.65 -21.88
CA LEU A 226 4.76 -2.99 -22.35
C LEU A 226 5.78 -2.82 -21.20
N GLN A 227 5.34 -2.50 -19.97
CA GLN A 227 6.20 -2.51 -18.79
C GLN A 227 6.78 -3.91 -18.51
N ALA A 228 5.96 -4.95 -18.58
CA ALA A 228 6.43 -6.34 -18.45
C ALA A 228 7.44 -6.69 -19.56
N GLU A 229 7.16 -6.35 -20.81
CA GLU A 229 8.08 -6.60 -21.93
C GLU A 229 9.44 -5.95 -21.72
N ARG A 230 9.47 -4.69 -21.32
CA ARG A 230 10.71 -3.94 -21.08
C ARG A 230 11.36 -4.29 -19.74
N GLY A 231 10.60 -4.85 -18.79
CA GLY A 231 11.06 -5.15 -17.43
C GLY A 231 11.37 -3.91 -16.60
N VAL A 232 10.72 -2.79 -16.90
CA VAL A 232 10.87 -1.50 -16.20
C VAL A 232 9.52 -0.81 -16.07
N LYS A 233 9.36 -0.04 -15.00
CA LYS A 233 8.17 0.79 -14.75
C LYS A 233 8.37 2.18 -15.34
N PHE A 234 7.36 2.72 -15.99
CA PHE A 234 7.38 4.06 -16.58
C PHE A 234 5.97 4.59 -16.81
N MET A 235 5.85 5.90 -17.04
CA MET A 235 4.56 6.54 -17.34
C MET A 235 4.25 6.46 -18.84
N PRO A 236 2.95 6.48 -19.24
CA PRO A 236 2.60 6.65 -20.65
C PRO A 236 3.25 7.92 -21.24
N GLY A 237 3.87 7.78 -22.41
CA GLY A 237 4.54 8.88 -23.08
C GLY A 237 5.99 9.15 -22.64
N ASP A 238 6.50 8.45 -21.63
CA ASP A 238 7.90 8.58 -21.22
C ASP A 238 8.83 8.05 -22.32
N THR A 239 9.78 8.89 -22.74
CA THR A 239 10.80 8.55 -23.76
C THR A 239 12.11 8.05 -23.16
N GLU A 240 12.45 8.49 -21.95
CA GLU A 240 13.67 8.08 -21.26
C GLU A 240 13.36 7.03 -20.18
N LEU A 241 14.03 5.88 -20.26
CA LEU A 241 13.82 4.75 -19.32
C LEU A 241 14.96 4.61 -18.31
N SER A 242 16.02 5.43 -18.41
CA SER A 242 17.24 5.29 -17.63
C SER A 242 17.07 5.45 -16.11
N TYR A 243 16.03 6.15 -15.68
CA TYR A 243 15.74 6.41 -14.26
C TYR A 243 14.54 5.61 -13.72
N ARG A 244 14.17 4.52 -14.39
CA ARG A 244 13.00 3.71 -14.02
C ARG A 244 13.42 2.47 -13.23
N ALA A 245 12.64 2.15 -12.22
CA ALA A 245 12.88 0.94 -11.46
C ALA A 245 12.50 -0.31 -12.26
N SER A 246 13.24 -1.39 -12.01
CA SER A 246 12.95 -2.69 -12.61
C SER A 246 11.63 -3.27 -12.08
N ILE A 247 10.96 -4.05 -12.93
CA ILE A 247 9.86 -4.90 -12.54
C ILE A 247 10.12 -6.34 -13.00
N GLN A 248 10.03 -7.28 -12.06
CA GLN A 248 9.92 -8.70 -12.37
C GLN A 248 8.44 -9.07 -12.29
N PHE A 249 7.85 -9.30 -13.45
CA PHE A 249 6.43 -9.61 -13.57
C PHE A 249 6.24 -11.12 -13.71
N PHE A 250 5.63 -11.75 -12.72
CA PHE A 250 5.31 -13.17 -12.71
C PHE A 250 3.81 -13.39 -12.87
N ILE A 251 3.47 -14.48 -13.54
CA ILE A 251 2.09 -14.95 -13.69
C ILE A 251 1.93 -16.28 -12.99
N ASN A 252 0.92 -16.40 -12.14
CA ASN A 252 0.50 -17.62 -11.51
C ASN A 252 -0.92 -17.98 -11.98
N GLU A 253 -1.15 -19.25 -12.33
CA GLU A 253 -2.48 -19.73 -12.73
C GLU A 253 -3.33 -20.19 -11.53
N LEU A 254 -2.72 -20.28 -10.34
CA LEU A 254 -3.41 -20.62 -9.10
C LEU A 254 -4.10 -19.39 -8.50
N ILE A 255 -5.03 -19.65 -7.58
CA ILE A 255 -5.66 -18.56 -6.81
C ILE A 255 -4.63 -18.00 -5.84
N LEU A 256 -4.36 -16.71 -5.97
CA LEU A 256 -3.57 -15.94 -5.00
C LEU A 256 -4.45 -15.62 -3.78
N GLY A 257 -3.82 -15.53 -2.61
CA GLY A 257 -4.47 -15.06 -1.38
C GLY A 257 -4.99 -13.62 -1.50
N ASN A 258 -4.98 -12.87 -0.42
CA ASN A 258 -5.30 -11.43 -0.46
C ASN A 258 -4.11 -10.62 -0.98
N ASN A 259 -4.36 -9.37 -1.38
CA ASN A 259 -3.29 -8.43 -1.69
C ASN A 259 -2.34 -8.35 -0.51
N THR A 260 -1.11 -8.75 -0.72
CA THR A 260 -0.07 -8.77 0.30
C THR A 260 1.19 -8.16 -0.27
N MET A 261 1.78 -7.23 0.44
CA MET A 261 2.99 -6.54 0.03
C MET A 261 4.04 -6.68 1.12
N VAL A 262 5.27 -6.93 0.74
CA VAL A 262 6.43 -6.82 1.62
C VAL A 262 7.39 -5.84 0.97
N ILE A 263 7.74 -4.78 1.70
CA ILE A 263 8.77 -3.86 1.27
C ILE A 263 10.01 -4.02 2.14
N ASN A 264 11.17 -4.16 1.50
CA ASN A 264 12.47 -4.17 2.14
C ASN A 264 13.08 -2.77 2.05
N LEU A 265 13.44 -2.19 3.17
CA LEU A 265 14.00 -0.84 3.30
C LEU A 265 15.29 -0.94 4.10
N ASP A 266 16.45 -0.83 3.43
CA ASP A 266 17.78 -0.97 4.03
C ASP A 266 17.92 -2.22 4.93
N GLY A 267 17.36 -3.36 4.46
CA GLY A 267 17.37 -4.64 5.15
C GLY A 267 16.23 -4.85 6.17
N LYS A 268 15.45 -3.83 6.50
CA LYS A 268 14.26 -3.95 7.36
C LYS A 268 13.02 -4.20 6.51
N LYS A 269 12.23 -5.19 6.86
CA LYS A 269 11.00 -5.54 6.13
C LYS A 269 9.76 -5.01 6.82
N ILE A 270 8.86 -4.46 6.03
CA ILE A 270 7.50 -4.07 6.45
C ILE A 270 6.54 -4.92 5.63
N SER A 271 5.68 -5.67 6.29
CA SER A 271 4.62 -6.44 5.63
C SER A 271 3.30 -5.70 5.72
N MET A 272 2.57 -5.70 4.62
CA MET A 272 1.28 -5.03 4.48
C MET A 272 0.27 -6.03 3.94
N VAL A 273 -0.87 -6.17 4.61
CA VAL A 273 -1.97 -7.04 4.19
C VAL A 273 -3.27 -6.24 4.13
N THR A 274 -4.06 -6.46 3.09
CA THR A 274 -5.35 -5.77 2.96
C THR A 274 -6.38 -6.35 3.91
N TYR A 275 -7.15 -5.50 4.59
CA TYR A 275 -8.34 -5.88 5.35
C TYR A 275 -9.63 -5.25 4.79
N SER A 276 -9.49 -4.25 3.93
CA SER A 276 -10.59 -3.65 3.19
C SER A 276 -10.14 -3.26 1.78
N VAL A 277 -11.03 -2.68 0.97
CA VAL A 277 -10.72 -2.26 -0.41
C VAL A 277 -9.54 -1.29 -0.49
N PHE A 278 -9.37 -0.42 0.51
CA PHE A 278 -8.35 0.63 0.52
C PHE A 278 -7.32 0.50 1.62
N HIS A 279 -7.61 -0.26 2.68
CA HIS A 279 -6.80 -0.20 3.88
C HIS A 279 -5.92 -1.41 4.04
N TYR A 280 -4.71 -1.14 4.43
CA TYR A 280 -3.71 -2.13 4.78
C TYR A 280 -3.45 -2.13 6.28
N LEU A 281 -3.23 -3.30 6.82
CA LEU A 281 -2.58 -3.50 8.11
C LEU A 281 -1.08 -3.59 7.86
N PHE A 282 -0.30 -2.97 8.71
CA PHE A 282 1.17 -2.94 8.61
C PHE A 282 1.80 -3.64 9.80
N THR A 283 2.82 -4.43 9.57
CA THR A 283 3.64 -4.97 10.66
C THR A 283 5.12 -4.93 10.30
N LYS A 284 5.94 -4.63 11.29
CA LYS A 284 7.42 -4.71 11.22
C LYS A 284 7.95 -5.98 11.89
N ASP A 285 7.06 -6.89 12.30
CA ASP A 285 7.46 -8.16 12.93
C ASP A 285 8.28 -9.01 11.93
N PRO A 286 9.55 -9.30 12.24
CA PRO A 286 10.42 -10.02 11.32
C PRO A 286 9.99 -11.49 11.15
N ARG A 287 9.33 -12.09 12.15
CA ARG A 287 8.80 -13.47 12.08
C ARG A 287 7.70 -13.56 11.03
N PHE A 288 6.77 -12.60 11.06
CA PHE A 288 5.68 -12.51 10.08
C PHE A 288 6.22 -12.26 8.67
N SER A 289 7.10 -11.26 8.51
CA SER A 289 7.69 -10.92 7.22
C SER A 289 8.50 -12.07 6.63
N THR A 290 9.23 -12.84 7.45
CA THR A 290 9.95 -14.03 7.01
C THR A 290 9.00 -15.11 6.51
N LYS A 291 7.90 -15.34 7.22
CA LYS A 291 6.89 -16.32 6.83
C LYS A 291 6.17 -15.94 5.53
N VAL A 292 5.81 -14.66 5.40
CA VAL A 292 5.18 -14.13 4.17
C VAL A 292 6.14 -14.26 2.98
N MET A 293 7.41 -13.91 3.14
CA MET A 293 8.41 -14.07 2.07
C MET A 293 8.60 -15.52 1.67
N ALA A 294 8.71 -16.44 2.61
CA ALA A 294 8.81 -17.87 2.30
C ALA A 294 7.58 -18.38 1.51
N SER A 295 6.39 -17.90 1.85
CA SER A 295 5.17 -18.21 1.10
C SER A 295 5.21 -17.61 -0.31
N PHE A 296 5.68 -16.36 -0.43
CA PHE A 296 5.86 -15.67 -1.71
C PHE A 296 6.84 -16.44 -2.62
N ASP A 297 8.01 -16.83 -2.10
CA ASP A 297 9.01 -17.60 -2.83
C ASP A 297 8.46 -18.95 -3.30
N THR A 298 7.64 -19.61 -2.47
CA THR A 298 6.97 -20.85 -2.84
C THR A 298 6.03 -20.66 -4.04
N LEU A 299 5.30 -19.56 -4.08
CA LEU A 299 4.43 -19.21 -5.19
C LEU A 299 5.24 -18.81 -6.44
N LEU A 300 6.30 -18.02 -6.29
CA LEU A 300 7.18 -17.65 -7.40
C LEU A 300 7.77 -18.87 -8.10
N ASN A 301 8.22 -19.88 -7.35
CA ASN A 301 8.78 -21.12 -7.89
C ASN A 301 7.76 -21.94 -8.73
N ARG A 302 6.47 -21.63 -8.61
CA ARG A 302 5.36 -22.22 -9.37
C ARG A 302 4.75 -21.25 -10.39
N SER A 303 5.44 -20.18 -10.68
CA SER A 303 4.95 -19.08 -11.52
C SER A 303 5.86 -18.88 -12.72
N THR A 304 5.34 -18.29 -13.76
CA THR A 304 6.09 -17.99 -14.98
C THR A 304 6.54 -16.54 -14.98
N LEU A 305 7.85 -16.31 -15.07
CA LEU A 305 8.40 -14.98 -15.31
C LEU A 305 8.08 -14.55 -16.74
N VAL A 306 7.40 -13.40 -16.90
CA VAL A 306 6.99 -12.86 -18.19
C VAL A 306 7.59 -11.49 -18.49
N SER A 307 8.36 -10.91 -17.57
CA SER A 307 9.13 -9.70 -17.86
C SER A 307 10.42 -10.02 -18.60
N LYS A 308 10.71 -9.23 -19.66
CA LYS A 308 11.84 -9.39 -20.59
C LYS A 308 11.85 -10.72 -21.38
N THR A 309 11.43 -11.79 -20.75
CA THR A 309 11.34 -13.16 -21.32
C THR A 309 9.89 -13.64 -21.29
N GLY A 310 9.62 -14.88 -21.74
CA GLY A 310 8.28 -15.46 -21.65
C GLY A 310 7.23 -14.80 -22.55
N GLU A 311 7.60 -14.36 -23.75
CA GLU A 311 6.72 -13.63 -24.69
C GLU A 311 5.40 -14.35 -24.94
N LYS A 312 5.43 -15.67 -25.18
CA LYS A 312 4.23 -16.47 -25.44
C LYS A 312 3.24 -16.41 -24.28
N ASP A 313 3.72 -16.60 -23.05
CA ASP A 313 2.88 -16.61 -21.86
C ASP A 313 2.42 -15.21 -21.49
N ARG A 314 3.27 -14.20 -21.68
CA ARG A 314 2.90 -12.78 -21.56
C ARG A 314 1.75 -12.44 -22.50
N ASN A 315 1.90 -12.73 -23.79
CA ASN A 315 0.87 -12.45 -24.78
C ASN A 315 -0.43 -13.20 -24.47
N ARG A 316 -0.37 -14.47 -24.08
CA ARG A 316 -1.54 -15.27 -23.67
C ARG A 316 -2.26 -14.62 -22.49
N PHE A 317 -1.53 -14.20 -21.46
CA PHE A 317 -2.10 -13.58 -20.27
C PHE A 317 -2.82 -12.26 -20.59
N PHE A 318 -2.15 -11.33 -21.24
CA PHE A 318 -2.74 -10.03 -21.55
C PHE A 318 -3.85 -10.10 -22.59
N ASN A 319 -3.78 -11.03 -23.56
CA ASN A 319 -4.85 -11.25 -24.51
C ASN A 319 -6.11 -11.80 -23.84
N ASN A 320 -5.98 -12.73 -22.88
CA ASN A 320 -7.12 -13.22 -22.10
C ASN A 320 -7.82 -12.09 -21.35
N ILE A 321 -7.08 -11.13 -20.81
CA ILE A 321 -7.66 -9.95 -20.16
C ILE A 321 -8.40 -9.07 -21.19
N ARG A 322 -7.81 -8.80 -22.36
CA ARG A 322 -8.44 -8.02 -23.42
C ARG A 322 -9.75 -8.66 -23.91
N GLU A 323 -9.79 -9.98 -24.09
CA GLU A 323 -11.01 -10.67 -24.48
C GLU A 323 -12.14 -10.49 -23.44
N LYS A 324 -11.80 -10.56 -22.13
CA LYS A 324 -12.77 -10.28 -21.07
C LYS A 324 -13.24 -8.82 -21.09
N ILE A 325 -12.37 -7.86 -21.40
CA ILE A 325 -12.75 -6.44 -21.54
C ILE A 325 -13.68 -6.24 -22.76
N LYS A 326 -13.38 -6.86 -23.90
CA LYS A 326 -14.23 -6.79 -25.08
C LYS A 326 -15.65 -7.32 -24.82
N ALA A 327 -15.80 -8.30 -23.95
CA ALA A 327 -17.10 -8.83 -23.56
C ALA A 327 -17.95 -7.85 -22.73
N LEU A 328 -17.40 -6.69 -22.32
CA LEU A 328 -18.14 -5.62 -21.65
C LEU A 328 -18.93 -4.73 -22.66
N VAL A 329 -18.56 -4.74 -23.91
CA VAL A 329 -19.22 -3.98 -24.98
C VAL A 329 -20.44 -4.74 -25.46
#